data_e0924068d999dd845ffd46e2228f1f71
#
_entry.id   e0924068d999dd845ffd46e2228f1f71
#
_cell.length_a   1.000
_cell.length_b   1.000
_cell.length_c   1.000
_cell.angle_alpha   90.00
_cell.angle_beta   90.00
_cell.angle_gamma   90.00
#
_symmetry.space_group_name_H-M   'P 1'
#
loop_
_entity.id
_entity.type
_entity.pdbx_description
1 polymer ?
#
loop_
_entity_poly.entity_id
_entity_poly.type
_entity_poly.pdbx_seq_one_letter_code
_entity_poly.pdbx_strand_id
1 'polypeptide(L)'
;KHNGFVCGVILDNNVARHIITNEIDMITKMQGSKYVESDLNDVFKKIKVLLNEGKMVLFTGTPCQNKGLKLFLKSKHSNLYQMDFVCEGVPSTNFLKSYISYFEKKKRCKVTKIEFRNKKFGWGLCANVEYISDDKLIKNIYEKGITNPYLYYFTHTYFNRRTCYNCKLVGEYRFSDFTVGDFWGDKNPMFEKSKGTSFITINSDKAEELLNGLGILMLNNNLIPVELQDVQHGNERLANSMIYKKLPKHYEIVEKNNGYVNFALLVKQLNFKMDYMSRKAFYFFKTIGKKQ
;
A
#
# COMPACT_ATOMS: atom_id res chain seq x y z
N LYS A 1 10.47 17.58 16.68
CA LYS A 1 11.45 18.01 17.69
C LYS A 1 12.88 17.51 17.36
N HIS A 2 13.02 16.42 16.66
CA HIS A 2 14.29 15.88 16.19
C HIS A 2 14.46 16.25 14.73
N ASN A 3 15.57 16.90 14.37
CA ASN A 3 15.87 17.37 13.01
C ASN A 3 16.14 16.17 12.08
N GLY A 4 15.16 15.27 11.96
CA GLY A 4 15.20 14.03 11.19
C GLY A 4 14.49 14.14 9.85
N PHE A 5 14.79 13.20 8.96
CA PHE A 5 14.20 13.09 7.64
C PHE A 5 13.33 11.85 7.54
N VAL A 6 12.26 11.94 6.78
CA VAL A 6 11.41 10.81 6.43
C VAL A 6 11.58 10.54 4.93
N CYS A 7 11.86 9.30 4.59
CA CYS A 7 11.81 8.80 3.23
C CYS A 7 10.58 7.93 3.06
N GLY A 8 9.66 8.36 2.20
CA GLY A 8 8.40 7.65 1.96
C GLY A 8 7.88 7.91 0.55
N VAL A 9 6.73 7.32 0.22
CA VAL A 9 6.16 7.34 -1.12
C VAL A 9 5.07 8.38 -1.25
N ILE A 10 5.19 9.26 -2.24
CA ILE A 10 4.10 10.08 -2.73
C ILE A 10 3.60 9.54 -4.09
N LEU A 11 2.36 9.89 -4.44
CA LEU A 11 1.84 9.70 -5.79
C LEU A 11 1.82 11.06 -6.49
N ASP A 12 2.76 11.24 -7.41
CA ASP A 12 2.91 12.46 -8.18
C ASP A 12 2.61 12.18 -9.65
N ASN A 13 1.64 12.91 -10.22
CA ASN A 13 1.18 12.67 -11.59
C ASN A 13 0.90 11.18 -11.89
N ASN A 14 0.26 10.50 -10.93
CA ASN A 14 -0.05 9.06 -10.98
C ASN A 14 1.20 8.14 -11.09
N VAL A 15 2.37 8.63 -10.70
CA VAL A 15 3.60 7.85 -10.54
C VAL A 15 3.98 7.81 -9.07
N ALA A 16 4.10 6.62 -8.51
CA ALA A 16 4.57 6.45 -7.13
C ALA A 16 6.09 6.64 -7.06
N ARG A 17 6.57 7.56 -6.23
CA ARG A 17 8.00 7.86 -6.08
C ARG A 17 8.36 7.99 -4.61
N HIS A 18 9.53 7.47 -4.25
CA HIS A 18 10.13 7.78 -2.97
C HIS A 18 10.73 9.19 -3.00
N ILE A 19 10.45 9.95 -1.95
CA ILE A 19 11.07 11.22 -1.69
C ILE A 19 11.61 11.27 -0.27
N ILE A 20 12.55 12.16 -0.01
CA ILE A 20 13.11 12.43 1.33
C ILE A 20 12.72 13.85 1.69
N THR A 21 12.17 14.02 2.87
CA THR A 21 11.75 15.34 3.38
C THR A 21 11.77 15.39 4.90
N ASN A 22 11.81 16.60 5.46
CA ASN A 22 11.53 16.90 6.88
C ASN A 22 10.31 17.83 7.03
N GLU A 23 9.61 18.13 5.92
CA GLU A 23 8.45 19.01 5.89
C GLU A 23 7.17 18.22 6.17
N ILE A 24 6.37 18.66 7.14
CA ILE A 24 5.14 18.00 7.59
C ILE A 24 4.12 17.85 6.45
N ASP A 25 3.97 18.87 5.61
CA ASP A 25 3.01 18.82 4.49
C ASP A 25 3.37 17.72 3.47
N MET A 26 4.66 17.53 3.22
CA MET A 26 5.12 16.46 2.35
C MET A 26 4.98 15.08 2.99
N ILE A 27 5.22 14.96 4.31
CA ILE A 27 4.99 13.73 5.07
C ILE A 27 3.49 13.36 5.03
N THR A 28 2.61 14.35 5.14
CA THR A 28 1.15 14.14 5.03
C THR A 28 0.76 13.57 3.66
N LYS A 29 1.40 14.00 2.57
CA LYS A 29 1.18 13.42 1.22
C LYS A 29 1.68 11.97 1.08
N MET A 30 2.56 11.51 1.96
CA MET A 30 2.97 10.10 2.00
C MET A 30 1.90 9.18 2.57
N GLN A 31 0.91 9.69 3.28
CA GLN A 31 -0.17 8.89 3.85
C GLN A 31 -1.02 8.20 2.77
N GLY A 32 -1.67 7.12 3.16
CA GLY A 32 -2.52 6.32 2.29
C GLY A 32 -1.74 5.32 1.42
N SER A 33 -2.38 4.18 1.15
CA SER A 33 -1.79 3.08 0.38
C SER A 33 -1.64 3.44 -1.09
N LYS A 34 -0.50 3.11 -1.68
CA LYS A 34 -0.23 3.18 -3.13
C LYS A 34 -0.03 1.74 -3.62
N TYR A 35 -1.06 1.16 -4.22
CA TYR A 35 -1.03 -0.23 -4.71
C TYR A 35 -0.35 -0.35 -6.07
N VAL A 36 0.86 0.15 -6.15
CA VAL A 36 1.70 0.15 -7.36
C VAL A 36 3.17 0.21 -6.95
N GLU A 37 4.03 -0.31 -7.81
CA GLU A 37 5.48 -0.19 -7.63
C GLU A 37 5.89 1.28 -7.54
N SER A 38 6.74 1.60 -6.56
CA SER A 38 7.32 2.93 -6.40
C SER A 38 8.74 3.00 -6.95
N ASP A 39 9.04 4.10 -7.60
CA ASP A 39 10.39 4.42 -8.06
C ASP A 39 11.25 4.87 -6.87
N LEU A 40 12.34 4.17 -6.63
CA LEU A 40 13.32 4.50 -5.59
C LEU A 40 14.31 5.58 -6.04
N ASN A 41 14.52 5.70 -7.36
CA ASN A 41 15.47 6.63 -7.93
C ASN A 41 16.82 6.60 -7.18
N ASP A 42 17.31 7.73 -6.71
CA ASP A 42 18.60 7.89 -6.00
C ASP A 42 18.48 7.99 -4.47
N VAL A 43 17.29 7.69 -3.91
CA VAL A 43 17.03 7.88 -2.46
C VAL A 43 18.00 7.11 -1.57
N PHE A 44 18.46 5.92 -1.96
CA PHE A 44 19.42 5.17 -1.16
C PHE A 44 20.77 5.90 -1.04
N LYS A 45 21.21 6.54 -2.12
CA LYS A 45 22.44 7.36 -2.10
C LYS A 45 22.26 8.57 -1.19
N LYS A 46 21.12 9.27 -1.31
CA LYS A 46 20.80 10.43 -0.48
C LYS A 46 20.67 10.06 1.01
N ILE A 47 20.03 8.93 1.31
CA ILE A 47 19.97 8.41 2.69
C ILE A 47 21.38 8.20 3.24
N LYS A 48 22.28 7.56 2.47
CA LYS A 48 23.65 7.32 2.91
C LYS A 48 24.38 8.63 3.26
N VAL A 49 24.20 9.69 2.48
CA VAL A 49 24.79 11.00 2.76
C VAL A 49 24.24 11.56 4.08
N LEU A 50 22.93 11.59 4.25
CA LEU A 50 22.30 12.08 5.49
C LEU A 50 22.75 11.31 6.74
N LEU A 51 22.87 9.99 6.63
CA LEU A 51 23.34 9.15 7.74
C LEU A 51 24.79 9.46 8.11
N ASN A 52 25.65 9.69 7.13
CA ASN A 52 27.05 10.09 7.36
C ASN A 52 27.18 11.51 7.97
N GLU A 53 26.21 12.37 7.70
CA GLU A 53 26.08 13.69 8.34
C GLU A 53 25.48 13.62 9.76
N GLY A 54 25.24 12.42 10.29
CA GLY A 54 24.65 12.23 11.61
C GLY A 54 23.16 12.52 11.70
N LYS A 55 22.46 12.70 10.55
CA LYS A 55 21.02 12.96 10.54
C LYS A 55 20.25 11.69 10.83
N MET A 56 19.17 11.79 11.60
CA MET A 56 18.20 10.70 11.75
C MET A 56 17.36 10.53 10.48
N VAL A 57 17.20 9.30 10.03
CA VAL A 57 16.37 8.99 8.85
C VAL A 57 15.39 7.86 9.19
N LEU A 58 14.11 8.06 8.89
CA LEU A 58 13.10 7.01 8.85
C LEU A 58 12.85 6.65 7.38
N PHE A 59 13.20 5.43 6.97
CA PHE A 59 12.86 4.90 5.66
C PHE A 59 11.60 4.04 5.74
N THR A 60 10.58 4.36 4.94
CA THR A 60 9.36 3.56 4.82
C THR A 60 9.26 2.94 3.44
N GLY A 61 9.01 1.65 3.35
CA GLY A 61 8.93 0.94 2.08
C GLY A 61 8.47 -0.51 2.23
N THR A 62 8.35 -1.21 1.11
CA THR A 62 8.05 -2.65 1.13
C THR A 62 9.18 -3.43 1.82
N PRO A 63 8.94 -4.67 2.31
CA PRO A 63 10.00 -5.49 2.91
C PRO A 63 11.23 -5.66 2.01
N CYS A 64 11.02 -5.80 0.70
CA CYS A 64 12.12 -5.93 -0.25
C CYS A 64 12.92 -4.63 -0.44
N GLN A 65 12.29 -3.47 -0.37
CA GLN A 65 12.96 -2.17 -0.42
C GLN A 65 13.77 -1.91 0.86
N ASN A 66 13.22 -2.26 2.03
CA ASN A 66 13.93 -2.22 3.31
C ASN A 66 15.17 -3.13 3.29
N LYS A 67 15.02 -4.36 2.81
CA LYS A 67 16.16 -5.29 2.64
C LYS A 67 17.19 -4.73 1.65
N GLY A 68 16.73 -4.14 0.54
CA GLY A 68 17.59 -3.51 -0.47
C GLY A 68 18.41 -2.36 0.11
N LEU A 69 17.80 -1.48 0.91
CA LEU A 69 18.53 -0.40 1.59
C LEU A 69 19.59 -0.95 2.55
N LYS A 70 19.25 -1.96 3.36
CA LYS A 70 20.19 -2.60 4.29
C LYS A 70 21.41 -3.19 3.56
N LEU A 71 21.18 -3.84 2.42
CA LEU A 71 22.25 -4.41 1.60
C LEU A 71 23.10 -3.32 0.91
N PHE A 72 22.48 -2.22 0.48
CA PHE A 72 23.18 -1.10 -0.15
C PHE A 72 24.11 -0.38 0.83
N LEU A 73 23.67 -0.19 2.07
CA LEU A 73 24.47 0.52 3.09
C LEU A 73 25.65 -0.33 3.61
N LYS A 74 25.52 -1.66 3.60
CA LYS A 74 26.54 -2.64 4.06
C LYS A 74 26.93 -2.55 5.55
N SER A 75 26.64 -1.47 6.23
CA SER A 75 26.92 -1.19 7.64
C SER A 75 25.66 -0.90 8.43
N LYS A 76 25.70 -1.13 9.75
CA LYS A 76 24.63 -0.72 10.65
C LYS A 76 24.78 0.78 10.92
N HIS A 77 23.67 1.51 10.92
CA HIS A 77 23.58 2.92 11.27
C HIS A 77 22.58 3.07 12.41
N SER A 78 23.03 3.59 13.56
CA SER A 78 22.17 3.82 14.74
C SER A 78 21.12 4.88 14.48
N ASN A 79 21.39 5.83 13.59
CA ASN A 79 20.52 6.92 13.18
C ASN A 79 19.58 6.60 12.00
N LEU A 80 19.55 5.33 11.49
CA LEU A 80 18.60 4.87 10.51
C LEU A 80 17.51 4.05 11.20
N TYR A 81 16.26 4.41 11.00
CA TYR A 81 15.09 3.60 11.32
C TYR A 81 14.42 3.12 10.06
N GLN A 82 14.00 1.86 10.04
CA GLN A 82 13.33 1.24 8.90
C GLN A 82 11.94 0.78 9.29
N MET A 83 10.95 1.11 8.47
CA MET A 83 9.57 0.69 8.63
C MET A 83 9.08 -0.01 7.37
N ASP A 84 8.62 -1.22 7.49
CA ASP A 84 7.90 -1.90 6.42
C ASP A 84 6.40 -2.06 6.75
N PHE A 85 5.68 -2.68 5.86
CA PHE A 85 4.27 -2.97 6.02
C PHE A 85 3.93 -4.35 5.48
N VAL A 86 2.74 -4.87 5.87
CA VAL A 86 2.22 -6.11 5.30
C VAL A 86 2.03 -5.91 3.80
N CYS A 87 2.78 -6.68 3.00
CA CYS A 87 2.86 -6.48 1.56
C CYS A 87 2.21 -7.62 0.79
N GLU A 88 1.20 -7.29 -0.01
CA GLU A 88 0.50 -8.22 -0.90
C GLU A 88 1.13 -8.34 -2.30
N GLY A 89 2.32 -7.77 -2.48
CA GLY A 89 2.94 -7.61 -3.78
C GLY A 89 2.52 -6.31 -4.46
N VAL A 90 3.18 -5.98 -5.57
CA VAL A 90 2.94 -4.74 -6.30
C VAL A 90 2.87 -4.98 -7.81
N PRO A 91 1.87 -4.44 -8.51
CA PRO A 91 1.87 -4.34 -9.96
C PRO A 91 2.85 -3.25 -10.44
N SER A 92 3.25 -3.33 -11.70
CA SER A 92 4.11 -2.33 -12.31
C SER A 92 3.42 -0.97 -12.50
N THR A 93 4.23 0.08 -12.63
CA THR A 93 3.73 1.42 -13.00
C THR A 93 2.98 1.39 -14.33
N ASN A 94 3.39 0.55 -15.29
CA ASN A 94 2.76 0.44 -16.60
C ASN A 94 1.37 -0.21 -16.52
N PHE A 95 1.14 -1.09 -15.55
CA PHE A 95 -0.19 -1.61 -15.27
C PHE A 95 -1.14 -0.49 -14.81
N LEU A 96 -0.68 0.39 -13.91
CA LEU A 96 -1.47 1.55 -13.48
C LEU A 96 -1.73 2.52 -14.65
N LYS A 97 -0.72 2.83 -15.46
CA LYS A 97 -0.88 3.67 -16.66
C LYS A 97 -1.91 3.10 -17.63
N SER A 98 -1.94 1.78 -17.79
CA SER A 98 -2.92 1.09 -18.65
C SER A 98 -4.35 1.27 -18.12
N TYR A 99 -4.54 1.18 -16.79
CA TYR A 99 -5.84 1.43 -16.16
C TYR A 99 -6.28 2.89 -16.35
N ILE A 100 -5.38 3.84 -16.12
CA ILE A 100 -5.65 5.27 -16.29
C ILE A 100 -6.08 5.55 -17.74
N SER A 101 -5.31 5.08 -18.71
CA SER A 101 -5.62 5.26 -20.13
C SER A 101 -6.98 4.65 -20.52
N TYR A 102 -7.30 3.47 -19.97
CA TYR A 102 -8.63 2.86 -20.16
C TYR A 102 -9.74 3.73 -19.56
N PHE A 103 -9.55 4.24 -18.34
CA PHE A 103 -10.52 5.08 -17.66
C PHE A 103 -10.74 6.41 -18.41
N GLU A 104 -9.66 7.08 -18.80
CA GLU A 104 -9.70 8.33 -19.55
C GLU A 104 -10.44 8.18 -20.89
N LYS A 105 -10.12 7.13 -21.66
CA LYS A 105 -10.83 6.83 -22.93
C LYS A 105 -12.32 6.53 -22.70
N LYS A 106 -12.65 5.74 -21.68
CA LYS A 106 -14.03 5.35 -21.38
C LYS A 106 -14.88 6.54 -20.92
N LYS A 107 -14.30 7.46 -20.18
CA LYS A 107 -15.00 8.61 -19.57
C LYS A 107 -14.82 9.91 -20.34
N ARG A 108 -13.97 9.96 -21.37
CA ARG A 108 -13.58 11.17 -22.09
C ARG A 108 -13.14 12.26 -21.10
N CYS A 109 -12.08 11.98 -20.35
CA CYS A 109 -11.63 12.83 -19.25
C CYS A 109 -10.11 12.73 -19.06
N LYS A 110 -9.55 13.57 -18.19
CA LYS A 110 -8.17 13.50 -17.74
C LYS A 110 -8.11 13.19 -16.25
N VAL A 111 -7.48 12.07 -15.88
CA VAL A 111 -7.29 11.68 -14.48
C VAL A 111 -6.23 12.57 -13.83
N THR A 112 -6.58 13.19 -12.70
CA THR A 112 -5.69 14.07 -11.92
C THR A 112 -5.14 13.37 -10.69
N LYS A 113 -5.95 12.52 -10.02
CA LYS A 113 -5.54 11.85 -8.79
C LYS A 113 -6.21 10.50 -8.64
N ILE A 114 -5.48 9.54 -8.06
CA ILE A 114 -6.02 8.25 -7.66
C ILE A 114 -5.73 8.02 -6.18
N GLU A 115 -6.75 7.63 -5.42
CA GLU A 115 -6.64 7.13 -4.05
C GLU A 115 -7.13 5.69 -4.01
N PHE A 116 -6.27 4.77 -3.64
CA PHE A 116 -6.59 3.33 -3.65
C PHE A 116 -7.36 2.87 -2.41
N ARG A 117 -7.32 3.65 -1.32
CA ARG A 117 -7.92 3.34 -0.01
C ARG A 117 -8.65 4.55 0.56
N ASN A 118 -9.59 5.10 -0.23
CA ASN A 118 -10.43 6.19 0.24
C ASN A 118 -11.45 5.67 1.29
N LYS A 119 -11.63 6.41 2.38
CA LYS A 119 -12.49 6.02 3.51
C LYS A 119 -13.92 6.57 3.44
N LYS A 120 -14.37 7.08 2.30
CA LYS A 120 -15.73 7.63 2.11
C LYS A 120 -16.84 6.68 2.57
N PHE A 121 -16.65 5.39 2.43
CA PHE A 121 -17.60 4.35 2.81
C PHE A 121 -17.16 3.51 4.01
N GLY A 122 -16.27 4.05 4.83
CA GLY A 122 -15.71 3.37 5.98
C GLY A 122 -14.44 2.56 5.67
N TRP A 123 -14.09 1.67 6.60
CA TRP A 123 -12.91 0.80 6.47
C TRP A 123 -13.12 -0.27 5.41
N GLY A 124 -12.20 -0.39 4.49
CA GLY A 124 -12.25 -1.35 3.40
C GLY A 124 -11.59 -0.83 2.13
N LEU A 125 -11.72 -1.60 1.06
CA LEU A 125 -11.23 -1.20 -0.25
C LEU A 125 -12.22 -0.24 -0.92
N CYS A 126 -11.78 0.96 -1.22
CA CYS A 126 -12.50 1.93 -2.03
C CYS A 126 -11.52 2.77 -2.82
N ALA A 127 -11.58 2.70 -4.14
CA ALA A 127 -10.84 3.61 -5.00
C ALA A 127 -11.62 4.92 -5.16
N ASN A 128 -10.90 6.03 -5.13
CA ASN A 128 -11.37 7.31 -5.64
C ASN A 128 -10.53 7.69 -6.86
N VAL A 129 -11.18 7.98 -7.97
CA VAL A 129 -10.56 8.56 -9.16
C VAL A 129 -11.07 9.96 -9.33
N GLU A 130 -10.19 10.93 -9.13
CA GLU A 130 -10.44 12.34 -9.44
C GLU A 130 -10.02 12.62 -10.88
N TYR A 131 -10.86 13.33 -11.61
CA TYR A 131 -10.61 13.62 -13.03
C TYR A 131 -11.24 14.94 -13.45
N ILE A 132 -10.68 15.54 -14.50
CA ILE A 132 -11.25 16.69 -15.20
C ILE A 132 -12.03 16.14 -16.39
N SER A 133 -13.32 16.43 -16.45
CA SER A 133 -14.22 16.07 -17.56
C SER A 133 -14.14 17.09 -18.71
N ASP A 134 -14.75 16.79 -19.85
CA ASP A 134 -14.75 17.65 -21.04
C ASP A 134 -15.33 19.05 -20.75
N ASP A 135 -16.26 19.15 -19.80
CA ASP A 135 -16.82 20.41 -19.29
C ASP A 135 -15.88 21.16 -18.33
N LYS A 136 -14.62 20.76 -18.22
CA LYS A 136 -13.57 21.30 -17.35
C LYS A 136 -13.87 21.27 -15.85
N LEU A 137 -14.84 20.48 -15.43
CA LEU A 137 -15.18 20.31 -14.01
C LEU A 137 -14.36 19.18 -13.39
N ILE A 138 -13.94 19.39 -12.14
CA ILE A 138 -13.30 18.34 -11.32
C ILE A 138 -14.39 17.44 -10.77
N LYS A 139 -14.32 16.16 -11.10
CA LYS A 139 -15.27 15.13 -10.66
C LYS A 139 -14.55 13.98 -9.96
N ASN A 140 -15.26 13.29 -9.10
CA ASN A 140 -14.78 12.15 -8.34
C ASN A 140 -15.67 10.94 -8.55
N ILE A 141 -15.07 9.77 -8.79
CA ILE A 141 -15.75 8.48 -8.83
C ILE A 141 -15.20 7.60 -7.71
N TYR A 142 -16.11 7.12 -6.86
CA TYR A 142 -15.80 6.21 -5.76
C TYR A 142 -16.32 4.82 -6.08
N GLU A 143 -15.43 3.83 -6.12
CA GLU A 143 -15.78 2.44 -6.42
C GLU A 143 -15.32 1.53 -5.28
N LYS A 144 -16.30 0.84 -4.65
CA LYS A 144 -16.04 -0.05 -3.52
C LYS A 144 -15.42 -1.37 -3.96
N GLY A 145 -14.37 -1.80 -3.24
CA GLY A 145 -13.80 -3.14 -3.37
C GLY A 145 -13.45 -3.50 -4.81
N ILE A 146 -13.78 -4.71 -5.19
CA ILE A 146 -13.46 -5.28 -6.50
C ILE A 146 -14.39 -4.82 -7.64
N THR A 147 -15.31 -3.86 -7.40
CA THR A 147 -16.04 -3.22 -8.50
C THR A 147 -15.15 -2.27 -9.30
N ASN A 148 -14.05 -1.80 -8.71
CA ASN A 148 -12.99 -1.12 -9.46
C ASN A 148 -12.10 -2.16 -10.16
N PRO A 149 -11.90 -2.09 -11.49
CA PRO A 149 -11.13 -3.09 -12.22
C PRO A 149 -9.67 -3.17 -11.77
N TYR A 150 -9.04 -2.04 -11.41
CA TYR A 150 -7.66 -2.05 -10.93
C TYR A 150 -7.54 -2.80 -9.60
N LEU A 151 -8.42 -2.47 -8.63
CA LEU A 151 -8.44 -3.13 -7.33
C LEU A 151 -8.79 -4.61 -7.44
N TYR A 152 -9.69 -4.99 -8.36
CA TYR A 152 -9.99 -6.39 -8.64
C TYR A 152 -8.72 -7.17 -8.97
N TYR A 153 -7.98 -6.72 -9.97
CA TYR A 153 -6.78 -7.44 -10.41
C TYR A 153 -5.63 -7.36 -9.40
N PHE A 154 -5.54 -6.27 -8.64
CA PHE A 154 -4.59 -6.15 -7.53
C PHE A 154 -4.88 -7.17 -6.42
N THR A 155 -6.12 -7.23 -5.93
CA THR A 155 -6.48 -8.13 -4.81
C THR A 155 -6.41 -9.61 -5.18
N HIS A 156 -6.60 -9.94 -6.45
CA HIS A 156 -6.40 -11.29 -6.95
C HIS A 156 -4.95 -11.59 -7.35
N THR A 157 -4.04 -10.64 -7.14
CA THR A 157 -2.60 -10.79 -7.41
C THR A 157 -2.25 -11.21 -8.84
N TYR A 158 -3.07 -10.84 -9.83
CA TYR A 158 -2.89 -11.29 -11.22
C TYR A 158 -1.70 -10.64 -11.93
N PHE A 159 -1.32 -9.41 -11.54
CA PHE A 159 -0.35 -8.60 -12.29
C PHE A 159 0.74 -8.02 -11.39
N ASN A 160 1.03 -8.68 -10.28
CA ASN A 160 2.17 -8.33 -9.45
C ASN A 160 3.49 -8.56 -10.21
N ARG A 161 4.56 -7.92 -9.79
CA ARG A 161 5.91 -8.18 -10.33
C ARG A 161 6.28 -9.66 -10.15
N ARG A 162 7.04 -10.22 -11.10
CA ARG A 162 7.44 -11.64 -11.08
C ARG A 162 8.07 -12.04 -9.74
N THR A 163 8.93 -11.20 -9.21
CA THR A 163 9.59 -11.44 -7.92
C THR A 163 8.62 -11.52 -6.74
N CYS A 164 7.42 -10.92 -6.82
CA CYS A 164 6.42 -11.00 -5.77
C CYS A 164 5.80 -12.40 -5.65
N TYR A 165 5.75 -13.18 -6.76
CA TYR A 165 5.18 -14.53 -6.75
C TYR A 165 6.07 -15.58 -6.05
N ASN A 166 7.33 -15.25 -5.80
CA ASN A 166 8.25 -16.09 -5.02
C ASN A 166 8.99 -15.24 -3.97
N CYS A 167 8.25 -14.36 -3.30
CA CYS A 167 8.81 -13.45 -2.32
C CYS A 167 9.13 -14.18 -1.02
N LYS A 168 10.39 -14.13 -0.61
CA LYS A 168 10.89 -14.69 0.65
C LYS A 168 11.04 -13.62 1.75
N LEU A 169 10.55 -12.40 1.52
CA LEU A 169 10.72 -11.26 2.41
C LEU A 169 9.42 -10.85 3.12
N VAL A 170 8.36 -11.65 2.94
CA VAL A 170 7.12 -11.59 3.71
C VAL A 170 7.11 -12.75 4.70
N GLY A 171 6.29 -12.67 5.73
CA GLY A 171 6.26 -13.63 6.81
C GLY A 171 6.61 -12.96 8.14
N GLU A 172 6.82 -13.77 9.16
CA GLU A 172 7.10 -13.32 10.52
C GLU A 172 8.47 -12.65 10.66
N TYR A 173 9.47 -13.17 9.97
CA TYR A 173 10.82 -12.65 10.07
C TYR A 173 10.97 -11.33 9.30
N ARG A 174 11.20 -10.23 10.04
CA ARG A 174 11.31 -8.87 9.50
C ARG A 174 12.73 -8.34 9.58
N PHE A 175 13.08 -7.50 8.59
CA PHE A 175 14.40 -6.84 8.52
C PHE A 175 14.34 -5.38 8.95
N SER A 176 13.14 -4.83 9.05
CA SER A 176 12.85 -3.45 9.47
C SER A 176 12.71 -3.35 10.99
N ASP A 177 12.85 -2.16 11.52
CA ASP A 177 12.68 -1.88 12.95
C ASP A 177 11.18 -1.94 13.36
N PHE A 178 10.29 -1.57 12.42
CA PHE A 178 8.85 -1.59 12.61
C PHE A 178 8.16 -2.25 11.42
N THR A 179 7.05 -2.94 11.69
CA THR A 179 6.11 -3.37 10.64
C THR A 179 4.71 -2.84 10.97
N VAL A 180 4.04 -2.24 9.98
CA VAL A 180 2.68 -1.72 10.14
C VAL A 180 1.71 -2.41 9.19
N GLY A 181 0.45 -2.43 9.56
CA GLY A 181 -0.61 -2.96 8.70
C GLY A 181 -2.00 -2.69 9.23
N ASP A 182 -3.01 -3.00 8.41
CA ASP A 182 -4.39 -3.02 8.87
C ASP A 182 -4.62 -4.22 9.78
N PHE A 183 -5.22 -4.04 10.93
CA PHE A 183 -5.56 -5.13 11.84
C PHE A 183 -6.88 -5.79 11.41
N TRP A 184 -6.83 -6.58 10.34
CA TRP A 184 -8.00 -7.32 9.86
C TRP A 184 -8.43 -8.37 10.90
N GLY A 185 -9.74 -8.45 11.14
CA GLY A 185 -10.29 -9.42 12.09
C GLY A 185 -10.25 -8.96 13.55
N ASP A 186 -9.83 -7.72 13.83
CA ASP A 186 -9.91 -7.14 15.16
C ASP A 186 -11.33 -7.24 15.75
N LYS A 187 -11.43 -7.82 16.93
CA LYS A 187 -12.69 -7.99 17.67
C LYS A 187 -12.81 -7.06 18.86
N ASN A 188 -11.79 -6.26 19.17
CA ASN A 188 -11.78 -5.39 20.32
C ASN A 188 -12.86 -4.29 20.18
N PRO A 189 -13.81 -4.20 21.14
CA PRO A 189 -14.89 -3.21 21.08
C PRO A 189 -14.41 -1.78 21.31
N MET A 190 -13.20 -1.56 21.83
CA MET A 190 -12.63 -0.23 22.08
C MET A 190 -12.24 0.49 20.79
N PHE A 191 -12.10 -0.22 19.67
CA PHE A 191 -11.69 0.38 18.40
C PHE A 191 -12.87 0.79 17.54
N GLU A 192 -12.79 1.99 16.97
CA GLU A 192 -13.80 2.49 16.03
C GLU A 192 -13.64 1.80 14.67
N LYS A 193 -14.43 0.73 14.46
CA LYS A 193 -14.36 -0.11 13.24
C LYS A 193 -14.62 0.65 11.93
N SER A 194 -15.32 1.79 12.00
CA SER A 194 -15.62 2.60 10.81
C SER A 194 -14.37 3.21 10.18
N LYS A 195 -13.38 3.58 11.01
CA LYS A 195 -12.11 4.17 10.56
C LYS A 195 -11.03 3.14 10.30
N GLY A 196 -11.21 1.93 10.84
CA GLY A 196 -10.24 0.84 10.81
C GLY A 196 -9.18 0.96 11.88
N THR A 197 -8.64 -0.20 12.25
CA THR A 197 -7.56 -0.35 13.23
C THR A 197 -6.27 -0.68 12.48
N SER A 198 -5.17 -0.08 12.88
CA SER A 198 -3.83 -0.45 12.43
C SER A 198 -3.08 -1.15 13.56
N PHE A 199 -2.17 -2.02 13.20
CA PHE A 199 -1.20 -2.56 14.16
C PHE A 199 0.21 -2.07 13.81
N ILE A 200 1.09 -2.13 14.80
CA ILE A 200 2.53 -1.96 14.68
C ILE A 200 3.23 -3.09 15.43
N THR A 201 4.18 -3.76 14.78
CA THR A 201 5.13 -4.65 15.46
C THR A 201 6.46 -3.93 15.66
N ILE A 202 7.09 -4.16 16.82
CA ILE A 202 8.40 -3.65 17.19
C ILE A 202 9.38 -4.80 16.98
N ASN A 203 10.30 -4.66 16.03
CA ASN A 203 11.13 -5.77 15.56
C ASN A 203 12.62 -5.62 15.97
N SER A 204 12.97 -4.57 16.72
CA SER A 204 14.34 -4.35 17.21
C SER A 204 14.35 -3.57 18.53
N ASP A 205 15.37 -3.80 19.36
CA ASP A 205 15.57 -3.09 20.63
C ASP A 205 15.67 -1.57 20.41
N LYS A 206 16.35 -1.16 19.33
CA LYS A 206 16.45 0.25 18.93
C LYS A 206 15.08 0.89 18.67
N ALA A 207 14.14 0.14 18.10
CA ALA A 207 12.79 0.62 17.86
C ALA A 207 12.01 0.77 19.17
N GLU A 208 12.19 -0.14 20.10
CA GLU A 208 11.61 -0.07 21.43
C GLU A 208 12.15 1.13 22.22
N GLU A 209 13.46 1.31 22.23
CA GLU A 209 14.11 2.48 22.85
C GLU A 209 13.59 3.79 22.28
N LEU A 210 13.41 3.88 20.94
CA LEU A 210 12.86 5.06 20.30
C LEU A 210 11.44 5.37 20.78
N LEU A 211 10.56 4.38 20.83
CA LEU A 211 9.18 4.56 21.28
C LEU A 211 9.09 4.96 22.75
N ASN A 212 9.93 4.33 23.60
CA ASN A 212 10.04 4.69 25.02
C ASN A 212 10.55 6.12 25.21
N GLY A 213 11.60 6.51 24.48
CA GLY A 213 12.18 7.86 24.54
C GLY A 213 11.25 8.95 24.03
N LEU A 214 10.34 8.61 23.11
CA LEU A 214 9.31 9.53 22.62
C LEU A 214 8.10 9.62 23.56
N GLY A 215 8.03 8.78 24.59
CA GLY A 215 6.87 8.69 25.47
C GLY A 215 5.59 8.16 24.78
N ILE A 216 5.73 7.61 23.57
CA ILE A 216 4.58 7.18 22.76
C ILE A 216 3.83 6.03 23.44
N LEU A 217 4.54 5.17 24.16
CA LEU A 217 3.92 4.08 24.94
C LEU A 217 3.13 4.60 26.16
N MET A 218 3.41 5.83 26.60
CA MET A 218 2.73 6.47 27.73
C MET A 218 1.71 7.54 27.32
N LEU A 219 1.81 8.04 26.08
CA LEU A 219 1.03 9.19 25.61
C LEU A 219 -0.30 8.80 25.00
N ASN A 220 -1.12 8.07 25.61
CA ASN A 220 -2.53 7.87 25.28
C ASN A 220 -2.92 6.40 25.21
N ASN A 221 -4.10 6.14 25.72
CA ASN A 221 -4.93 4.93 25.60
C ASN A 221 -5.17 4.45 24.13
N ASN A 222 -4.37 4.91 23.16
CA ASN A 222 -4.51 4.61 21.74
C ASN A 222 -3.61 3.47 21.25
N LEU A 223 -2.64 3.05 22.05
CA LEU A 223 -1.83 1.86 21.79
C LEU A 223 -2.21 0.79 22.81
N ILE A 224 -2.79 -0.27 22.30
CA ILE A 224 -3.23 -1.42 23.12
C ILE A 224 -2.34 -2.59 22.73
N PRO A 225 -1.62 -3.20 23.69
CA PRO A 225 -0.88 -4.42 23.46
C PRO A 225 -1.80 -5.55 23.00
N VAL A 226 -1.36 -6.29 21.98
CA VAL A 226 -2.08 -7.43 21.43
C VAL A 226 -1.11 -8.57 21.15
N GLU A 227 -1.60 -9.79 21.17
CA GLU A 227 -0.80 -10.95 20.82
C GLU A 227 -0.52 -10.98 19.30
N LEU A 228 0.71 -11.35 18.93
CA LEU A 228 1.11 -11.45 17.53
C LEU A 228 0.21 -12.40 16.73
N GLN A 229 -0.24 -13.48 17.34
CA GLN A 229 -1.13 -14.47 16.71
C GLN A 229 -2.48 -13.86 16.30
N ASP A 230 -3.04 -12.92 17.08
CA ASP A 230 -4.29 -12.25 16.73
C ASP A 230 -4.13 -11.37 15.48
N VAL A 231 -2.97 -10.71 15.37
CA VAL A 231 -2.63 -9.90 14.19
C VAL A 231 -2.40 -10.78 12.96
N GLN A 232 -1.72 -11.92 13.13
CA GLN A 232 -1.42 -12.87 12.05
C GLN A 232 -2.68 -13.54 11.50
N HIS A 233 -3.67 -13.83 12.35
CA HIS A 233 -4.93 -14.44 11.93
C HIS A 233 -5.66 -13.64 10.83
N GLY A 234 -5.63 -12.33 10.92
CA GLY A 234 -6.21 -11.42 9.90
C GLY A 234 -5.22 -11.01 8.81
N ASN A 235 -3.94 -11.38 8.93
CA ASN A 235 -2.85 -10.95 8.06
C ASN A 235 -1.92 -12.12 7.72
N GLU A 236 -2.39 -13.06 6.90
CA GLU A 236 -1.64 -14.26 6.52
C GLU A 236 -0.21 -13.96 6.01
N ARG A 237 -0.02 -12.78 5.40
CA ARG A 237 1.28 -12.32 4.89
C ARG A 237 2.26 -11.91 6.00
N LEU A 238 1.79 -11.78 7.22
CA LEU A 238 2.63 -11.57 8.39
C LEU A 238 3.16 -12.91 8.94
N ALA A 239 2.38 -13.99 8.79
CA ALA A 239 2.74 -15.33 9.28
C ALA A 239 3.50 -16.15 8.24
N ASN A 240 3.12 -16.06 6.96
CA ASN A 240 3.57 -16.96 5.91
C ASN A 240 4.24 -16.23 4.75
N SER A 241 5.30 -16.83 4.21
CA SER A 241 5.89 -16.39 2.95
C SER A 241 4.91 -16.62 1.79
N MET A 242 4.87 -15.66 0.85
CA MET A 242 4.10 -15.82 -0.39
C MET A 242 4.80 -16.82 -1.31
N ILE A 243 4.33 -18.05 -1.33
CA ILE A 243 4.71 -19.01 -2.36
C ILE A 243 3.51 -19.18 -3.29
N TYR A 244 3.48 -18.43 -4.37
CA TYR A 244 2.56 -18.74 -5.47
C TYR A 244 3.16 -19.93 -6.23
N LYS A 245 2.49 -21.08 -6.15
CA LYS A 245 2.93 -22.30 -6.84
C LYS A 245 2.98 -22.18 -8.36
N LYS A 246 2.27 -21.21 -8.95
CA LYS A 246 2.25 -20.96 -10.40
C LYS A 246 2.06 -19.48 -10.71
N LEU A 247 2.83 -18.99 -11.68
CA LEU A 247 2.55 -17.70 -12.31
C LEU A 247 1.19 -17.74 -13.02
N PRO A 248 0.40 -16.65 -12.99
CA PRO A 248 -0.84 -16.59 -13.75
C PRO A 248 -0.59 -16.84 -15.23
N LYS A 249 -1.52 -17.54 -15.91
CA LYS A 249 -1.39 -17.89 -17.34
C LYS A 249 -1.11 -16.69 -18.27
N HIS A 250 -1.54 -15.49 -17.88
CA HIS A 250 -1.34 -14.25 -18.68
C HIS A 250 -0.04 -13.54 -18.36
N TYR A 251 0.75 -14.05 -17.42
CA TYR A 251 1.92 -13.33 -16.92
C TYR A 251 2.97 -13.07 -17.99
N GLU A 252 3.22 -14.06 -18.86
CA GLU A 252 4.17 -13.93 -19.98
C GLU A 252 3.76 -12.82 -20.96
N ILE A 253 2.46 -12.65 -21.21
CA ILE A 253 1.95 -11.58 -22.09
C ILE A 253 2.24 -10.21 -21.46
N VAL A 254 2.03 -10.09 -20.15
CA VAL A 254 2.30 -8.84 -19.40
C VAL A 254 3.79 -8.54 -19.38
N GLU A 255 4.63 -9.55 -19.17
CA GLU A 255 6.08 -9.39 -19.14
C GLU A 255 6.63 -9.00 -20.52
N LYS A 256 6.18 -9.63 -21.60
CA LYS A 256 6.52 -9.28 -23.00
C LYS A 256 6.13 -7.83 -23.35
N ASN A 257 5.08 -7.30 -22.73
CA ASN A 257 4.60 -5.93 -22.93
C ASN A 257 5.08 -4.95 -21.83
N ASN A 258 6.16 -5.27 -21.12
CA ASN A 258 6.72 -4.44 -20.04
C ASN A 258 5.67 -4.00 -19.00
N GLY A 259 4.72 -4.87 -18.68
CA GLY A 259 3.66 -4.59 -17.71
C GLY A 259 2.45 -3.81 -18.27
N TYR A 260 2.44 -3.43 -19.54
CA TYR A 260 1.25 -2.85 -20.17
C TYR A 260 0.20 -3.93 -20.46
N VAL A 261 -1.05 -3.60 -20.23
CA VAL A 261 -2.20 -4.49 -20.47
C VAL A 261 -3.33 -3.74 -21.16
N ASN A 262 -4.16 -4.48 -21.89
CA ASN A 262 -5.38 -3.92 -22.46
C ASN A 262 -6.54 -4.08 -21.47
N PHE A 263 -6.78 -3.07 -20.62
CA PHE A 263 -7.87 -3.09 -19.65
C PHE A 263 -9.26 -3.24 -20.28
N ALA A 264 -9.47 -2.78 -21.51
CA ALA A 264 -10.75 -2.98 -22.19
C ALA A 264 -11.04 -4.48 -22.46
N LEU A 265 -10.00 -5.27 -22.70
CA LEU A 265 -10.13 -6.73 -22.80
C LEU A 265 -10.27 -7.38 -21.43
N LEU A 266 -9.49 -6.96 -20.44
CA LEU A 266 -9.56 -7.51 -19.08
C LEU A 266 -10.96 -7.39 -18.48
N VAL A 267 -11.58 -6.23 -18.57
CA VAL A 267 -12.93 -6.02 -18.01
C VAL A 267 -14.03 -6.78 -18.77
N LYS A 268 -13.73 -7.33 -19.95
CA LYS A 268 -14.64 -8.20 -20.70
C LYS A 268 -14.52 -9.68 -20.31
N GLN A 269 -13.49 -10.05 -19.54
CA GLN A 269 -13.32 -11.44 -19.11
C GLN A 269 -14.48 -11.89 -18.22
N LEU A 270 -14.89 -13.13 -18.39
CA LEU A 270 -16.08 -13.68 -17.73
C LEU A 270 -15.98 -13.59 -16.20
N ASN A 271 -14.84 -13.95 -15.64
CA ASN A 271 -14.64 -13.93 -14.19
C ASN A 271 -14.82 -12.53 -13.60
N PHE A 272 -14.21 -11.49 -14.20
CA PHE A 272 -14.42 -10.12 -13.76
C PHE A 272 -15.89 -9.72 -13.82
N LYS A 273 -16.62 -10.06 -14.91
CA LYS A 273 -18.03 -9.73 -15.06
C LYS A 273 -18.89 -10.43 -14.01
N MET A 274 -18.67 -11.70 -13.77
CA MET A 274 -19.43 -12.47 -12.78
C MET A 274 -19.20 -11.91 -11.36
N ASP A 275 -17.97 -11.67 -10.98
CA ASP A 275 -17.64 -11.11 -9.68
C ASP A 275 -18.15 -9.68 -9.54
N TYR A 276 -18.04 -8.87 -10.59
CA TYR A 276 -18.59 -7.52 -10.61
C TYR A 276 -20.10 -7.51 -10.38
N MET A 277 -20.84 -8.37 -11.08
CA MET A 277 -22.30 -8.45 -10.97
C MET A 277 -22.73 -8.98 -9.60
N SER A 278 -22.10 -10.03 -9.10
CA SER A 278 -22.39 -10.60 -7.78
C SER A 278 -22.14 -9.59 -6.66
N ARG A 279 -21.03 -8.86 -6.72
CA ARG A 279 -20.70 -7.82 -5.73
C ARG A 279 -21.60 -6.59 -5.84
N LYS A 280 -21.97 -6.19 -7.05
CA LYS A 280 -22.92 -5.10 -7.26
C LYS A 280 -24.29 -5.44 -6.67
N ALA A 281 -24.78 -6.66 -6.90
CA ALA A 281 -26.00 -7.16 -6.29
C ALA A 281 -25.90 -7.18 -4.76
N PHE A 282 -24.80 -7.72 -4.20
CA PHE A 282 -24.56 -7.75 -2.77
C PHE A 282 -24.58 -6.34 -2.13
N TYR A 283 -23.92 -5.35 -2.73
CA TYR A 283 -23.95 -3.99 -2.23
C TYR A 283 -25.32 -3.33 -2.37
N PHE A 284 -26.07 -3.65 -3.42
CA PHE A 284 -27.42 -3.18 -3.60
C PHE A 284 -28.35 -3.70 -2.49
N PHE A 285 -28.37 -5.03 -2.24
CA PHE A 285 -29.18 -5.61 -1.16
C PHE A 285 -28.78 -5.13 0.22
N LYS A 286 -27.48 -4.96 0.51
CA LYS A 286 -27.02 -4.41 1.79
C LYS A 286 -27.44 -2.96 2.02
N THR A 287 -27.70 -2.22 0.95
CA THR A 287 -28.15 -0.82 1.04
C THR A 287 -29.66 -0.76 1.31
N ILE A 288 -30.45 -1.68 0.75
CA ILE A 288 -31.89 -1.80 1.00
C ILE A 288 -32.14 -2.26 2.44
N GLY A 289 -31.42 -3.25 2.95
CA GLY A 289 -31.59 -3.76 4.32
C GLY A 289 -31.18 -2.80 5.44
N LYS A 290 -30.58 -1.65 5.12
CA LYS A 290 -30.27 -0.59 6.11
C LYS A 290 -31.30 0.53 6.14
N LYS A 291 -32.33 0.47 5.30
CA LYS A 291 -33.44 1.45 5.27
C LYS A 291 -34.71 0.94 5.97
N GLN A 292 -34.63 -0.23 6.58
CA GLN A 292 -35.62 -0.75 7.55
C GLN A 292 -34.99 -0.71 8.96
#